data_a9344c611caf8aa9f7dd8d84a94581bc
#
_entry.id   a9344c611caf8aa9f7dd8d84a94581bc
#
_cell.length_a   1.000
_cell.length_b   1.000
_cell.length_c   1.000
_cell.angle_alpha   90.00
_cell.angle_beta   90.00
_cell.angle_gamma   90.00
#
_symmetry.space_group_name_H-M   'P 1'
#
loop_
_entity.id
_entity.type
_entity.pdbx_description
1 polymer ?
#
loop_
_entity_poly.entity_id
_entity_poly.type
_entity_poly.pdbx_seq_one_letter_code
_entity_poly.pdbx_strand_id
1 'polypeptide(L)'
;MYRIIIFFLFQVSVFSILSAQETIYVKVQPGDATPRLQNAIEQARHLKGKKVVIQLEQGNYDLYRNSSSKQVYFISNTASKEENPDPTKHIGLWIKDMKNLIIDGGGAHLITHGEMTSFVIDKSENITLRNFLL
;
A
#
# COMPACT_ATOMS: atom_id res chain seq x y z
N MET A 1 -59.46 -25.40 29.97
CA MET A 1 -58.30 -24.51 30.38
C MET A 1 -57.16 -24.74 29.42
N TYR A 2 -57.04 -23.96 28.34
CA TYR A 2 -56.00 -24.10 27.35
C TYR A 2 -54.89 -23.12 27.71
N ARG A 3 -53.71 -23.65 28.00
CA ARG A 3 -52.50 -22.87 28.22
C ARG A 3 -51.86 -22.57 26.85
N ILE A 4 -51.93 -21.33 26.43
CA ILE A 4 -51.21 -20.82 25.24
C ILE A 4 -49.76 -20.60 25.65
N ILE A 5 -48.85 -21.39 25.10
CA ILE A 5 -47.39 -21.18 25.22
C ILE A 5 -46.98 -20.29 24.04
N ILE A 6 -46.67 -19.02 24.33
CA ILE A 6 -46.15 -18.08 23.35
C ILE A 6 -44.62 -18.32 23.27
N PHE A 7 -44.16 -18.92 22.16
CA PHE A 7 -42.72 -19.01 21.82
C PHE A 7 -42.29 -17.67 21.28
N PHE A 8 -41.49 -16.93 22.04
CA PHE A 8 -40.79 -15.76 21.57
C PHE A 8 -39.55 -16.24 20.79
N LEU A 9 -39.60 -16.22 19.46
CA LEU A 9 -38.47 -16.42 18.58
C LEU A 9 -37.61 -15.14 18.62
N PHE A 10 -36.49 -15.22 19.36
CA PHE A 10 -35.48 -14.16 19.38
C PHE A 10 -34.64 -14.29 18.09
N GLN A 11 -34.98 -13.49 17.09
CA GLN A 11 -34.21 -13.40 15.84
C GLN A 11 -32.96 -12.59 16.11
N VAL A 12 -31.84 -13.29 16.31
CA VAL A 12 -30.51 -12.66 16.36
C VAL A 12 -30.11 -12.28 14.95
N SER A 13 -30.30 -11.02 14.59
CA SER A 13 -29.78 -10.47 13.34
C SER A 13 -28.27 -10.35 13.45
N VAL A 14 -27.53 -11.28 12.87
CA VAL A 14 -26.07 -11.17 12.70
C VAL A 14 -25.82 -10.09 11.62
N PHE A 15 -25.57 -8.88 12.07
CA PHE A 15 -25.05 -7.82 11.20
C PHE A 15 -23.62 -8.20 10.79
N SER A 16 -23.46 -8.80 9.63
CA SER A 16 -22.15 -8.93 8.98
C SER A 16 -21.68 -7.53 8.63
N ILE A 17 -20.71 -7.00 9.39
CA ILE A 17 -20.02 -5.77 9.03
C ILE A 17 -19.17 -6.11 7.79
N LEU A 18 -19.75 -5.92 6.61
CA LEU A 18 -19.03 -6.01 5.36
C LEU A 18 -18.08 -4.80 5.31
N SER A 19 -16.80 -5.03 5.60
CA SER A 19 -15.80 -3.98 5.46
C SER A 19 -15.76 -3.58 3.98
N ALA A 20 -16.24 -2.37 3.67
CA ALA A 20 -16.26 -1.85 2.31
C ALA A 20 -14.82 -1.76 1.78
N GLN A 21 -14.57 -2.41 0.65
CA GLN A 21 -13.32 -2.31 -0.08
C GLN A 21 -13.39 -1.10 -1.02
N GLU A 22 -12.37 -0.27 -0.97
CA GLU A 22 -12.19 0.86 -1.90
C GLU A 22 -11.08 0.56 -2.89
N THR A 23 -11.24 0.96 -4.15
CA THR A 23 -10.23 0.74 -5.18
C THR A 23 -9.80 2.07 -5.80
N ILE A 24 -8.49 2.30 -5.82
CA ILE A 24 -7.84 3.44 -6.47
C ILE A 24 -7.16 2.90 -7.72
N TYR A 25 -7.57 3.38 -8.89
CA TYR A 25 -6.98 2.97 -10.16
C TYR A 25 -5.87 3.93 -10.58
N VAL A 26 -4.71 3.37 -10.95
CA VAL A 26 -3.58 4.13 -11.48
C VAL A 26 -3.32 3.71 -12.92
N LYS A 27 -3.55 4.62 -13.85
CA LYS A 27 -3.33 4.39 -15.28
C LYS A 27 -1.87 4.56 -15.67
N VAL A 28 -1.45 3.81 -16.67
CA VAL A 28 -0.17 4.02 -17.34
C VAL A 28 -0.15 5.39 -18.01
N GLN A 29 0.92 6.14 -17.80
CA GLN A 29 1.18 7.42 -18.44
C GLN A 29 2.68 7.57 -18.67
N PRO A 30 3.11 8.23 -19.76
CA PRO A 30 4.52 8.50 -19.99
C PRO A 30 5.15 9.34 -18.86
N GLY A 31 6.45 9.19 -18.69
CA GLY A 31 7.27 9.96 -17.75
C GLY A 31 7.26 9.38 -16.33
N ASP A 32 7.64 10.21 -15.38
CA ASP A 32 7.87 9.81 -13.99
C ASP A 32 6.58 9.36 -13.30
N ALA A 33 6.55 8.09 -12.92
CA ALA A 33 5.43 7.49 -12.20
C ALA A 33 5.56 7.65 -10.68
N THR A 34 6.73 8.01 -10.16
CA THR A 34 6.99 8.09 -8.71
C THR A 34 5.97 8.96 -7.97
N PRO A 35 5.70 10.21 -8.41
CA PRO A 35 4.73 11.05 -7.72
C PRO A 35 3.30 10.51 -7.81
N ARG A 36 2.91 9.90 -8.93
CA ARG A 36 1.56 9.36 -9.11
C ARG A 36 1.31 8.18 -8.18
N LEU A 37 2.26 7.26 -8.09
CA LEU A 37 2.15 6.09 -7.23
C LEU A 37 2.17 6.49 -5.75
N GLN A 38 3.04 7.43 -5.37
CA GLN A 38 3.07 7.93 -4.00
C GLN A 38 1.77 8.68 -3.65
N ASN A 39 1.19 9.43 -4.58
CA ASN A 39 -0.11 10.09 -4.39
C ASN A 39 -1.25 9.08 -4.20
N ALA A 40 -1.25 7.96 -4.94
CA ALA A 40 -2.23 6.90 -4.72
C ALA A 40 -2.13 6.28 -3.31
N ILE A 41 -0.90 6.12 -2.80
CA ILE A 41 -0.66 5.67 -1.42
C ILE A 41 -1.20 6.70 -0.42
N GLU A 42 -0.99 8.00 -0.65
CA GLU A 42 -1.53 9.05 0.22
C GLU A 42 -3.07 9.11 0.18
N GLN A 43 -3.68 8.93 -0.99
CA GLN A 43 -5.14 8.81 -1.09
C GLN A 43 -5.66 7.62 -0.28
N ALA A 44 -4.99 6.45 -0.38
CA ALA A 44 -5.33 5.28 0.42
C ALA A 44 -5.22 5.55 1.93
N ARG A 45 -4.23 6.35 2.35
CA ARG A 45 -4.03 6.75 3.76
C ARG A 45 -5.23 7.50 4.33
N HIS A 46 -5.93 8.30 3.52
CA HIS A 46 -7.13 9.05 3.94
C HIS A 46 -8.37 8.16 4.07
N LEU A 47 -8.36 6.95 3.50
CA LEU A 47 -9.47 5.98 3.58
C LEU A 47 -9.34 5.08 4.82
N LYS A 48 -9.10 5.67 5.98
CA LYS A 48 -8.89 4.96 7.25
C LYS A 48 -10.04 4.00 7.57
N GLY A 49 -9.69 2.84 8.11
CA GLY A 49 -10.66 1.83 8.53
C GLY A 49 -11.25 0.97 7.41
N LYS A 50 -10.90 1.24 6.15
CA LYS A 50 -11.31 0.44 4.99
C LYS A 50 -10.17 -0.44 4.49
N LYS A 51 -10.51 -1.50 3.79
CA LYS A 51 -9.57 -2.25 2.96
C LYS A 51 -9.41 -1.50 1.64
N VAL A 52 -8.20 -1.08 1.30
CA VAL A 52 -7.93 -0.33 0.08
C VAL A 52 -7.11 -1.15 -0.89
N VAL A 53 -7.49 -1.15 -2.16
CA VAL A 53 -6.73 -1.72 -3.27
C VAL A 53 -6.27 -0.59 -4.17
N ILE A 54 -4.96 -0.46 -4.36
CA ILE A 54 -4.39 0.35 -5.44
C ILE A 54 -4.16 -0.60 -6.60
N GLN A 55 -4.94 -0.45 -7.66
CA GLN A 55 -4.88 -1.27 -8.86
C GLN A 55 -4.13 -0.52 -9.94
N LEU A 56 -3.00 -1.07 -10.38
CA LEU A 56 -2.26 -0.52 -11.51
C LEU A 56 -2.77 -1.12 -12.82
N GLU A 57 -2.81 -0.31 -13.85
CA GLU A 57 -2.95 -0.76 -15.22
C GLU A 57 -1.66 -1.47 -15.67
N GLN A 58 -1.77 -2.51 -16.48
CA GLN A 58 -0.59 -3.20 -17.01
C GLN A 58 0.25 -2.26 -17.88
N GLY A 59 1.55 -2.22 -17.66
CA GLY A 59 2.50 -1.43 -18.43
C GLY A 59 3.72 -1.02 -17.63
N ASN A 60 4.51 -0.10 -18.17
CA ASN A 60 5.75 0.36 -17.56
C ASN A 60 5.53 1.60 -16.70
N TYR A 61 6.09 1.58 -15.51
CA TYR A 61 6.09 2.68 -14.54
C TYR A 61 7.53 3.03 -14.20
N ASP A 62 8.02 4.11 -14.78
CA ASP A 62 9.36 4.61 -14.56
C ASP A 62 9.43 5.39 -13.25
N LEU A 63 10.25 4.91 -12.32
CA LEU A 63 10.49 5.54 -11.01
C LEU A 63 11.83 6.25 -11.02
N TYR A 64 11.83 7.54 -10.71
CA TYR A 64 13.05 8.32 -10.74
C TYR A 64 13.51 8.74 -9.35
N ARG A 65 14.81 8.61 -9.12
CA ARG A 65 15.44 8.96 -7.84
C ARG A 65 15.15 10.40 -7.41
N ASN A 66 15.08 11.34 -8.35
CA ASN A 66 14.87 12.76 -8.04
C ASN A 66 13.50 13.06 -7.42
N SER A 67 12.49 12.28 -7.76
CA SER A 67 11.10 12.41 -7.25
C SER A 67 10.76 11.44 -6.12
N SER A 68 11.73 10.62 -5.71
CA SER A 68 11.55 9.64 -4.66
C SER A 68 11.44 10.26 -3.27
N SER A 69 10.82 9.55 -2.35
CA SER A 69 10.80 9.94 -0.94
C SER A 69 12.17 9.76 -0.32
N LYS A 70 12.72 10.82 0.30
CA LYS A 70 14.01 10.80 1.00
C LYS A 70 13.78 10.56 2.48
N GLN A 71 14.28 9.44 3.00
CA GLN A 71 14.10 9.06 4.40
C GLN A 71 15.40 8.50 4.97
N VAL A 72 15.63 8.74 6.25
CA VAL A 72 16.76 8.17 6.97
C VAL A 72 16.36 6.80 7.50
N TYR A 73 17.00 5.75 6.98
CA TYR A 73 16.83 4.39 7.46
C TYR A 73 18.19 3.73 7.69
N PHE A 74 18.38 3.23 8.91
CA PHE A 74 19.54 2.42 9.25
C PHE A 74 19.18 0.95 9.03
N ILE A 75 19.87 0.30 8.10
CA ILE A 75 19.71 -1.12 7.81
C ILE A 75 20.82 -1.86 8.58
N SER A 76 20.46 -2.88 9.36
CA SER A 76 21.34 -3.56 10.31
C SER A 76 22.58 -4.22 9.71
N ASN A 77 22.58 -4.50 8.43
CA ASN A 77 23.72 -5.09 7.70
C ASN A 77 24.45 -4.05 6.80
N THR A 78 24.13 -2.79 6.94
CA THR A 78 24.89 -1.74 6.28
C THR A 78 26.15 -1.42 7.09
N ALA A 79 27.16 -1.05 6.36
CA ALA A 79 28.41 -0.52 6.79
C ALA A 79 28.27 0.50 7.94
N SER A 80 29.34 0.62 8.70
CA SER A 80 29.47 1.61 9.77
C SER A 80 29.19 3.03 9.24
N LYS A 81 29.04 4.01 10.12
CA LYS A 81 28.92 5.42 9.73
C LYS A 81 30.13 5.93 8.95
N GLU A 82 31.29 5.33 9.16
CA GLU A 82 32.53 5.65 8.45
C GLU A 82 32.46 5.16 7.00
N GLU A 83 31.86 4.00 6.75
CA GLU A 83 31.72 3.43 5.41
C GLU A 83 30.51 3.94 4.65
N ASN A 84 29.45 4.29 5.37
CA ASN A 84 28.23 4.87 4.79
C ASN A 84 27.74 6.06 5.63
N PRO A 85 28.38 7.24 5.47
CA PRO A 85 28.09 8.41 6.27
C PRO A 85 26.69 9.00 6.01
N ASP A 86 26.08 8.70 4.86
CA ASP A 86 24.74 9.15 4.50
C ASP A 86 23.72 8.00 4.52
N PRO A 87 22.95 7.84 5.60
CA PRO A 87 21.92 6.81 5.70
C PRO A 87 20.64 7.15 4.94
N THR A 88 20.62 8.25 4.19
CA THR A 88 19.44 8.67 3.41
C THR A 88 19.14 7.67 2.31
N LYS A 89 17.91 7.15 2.32
CA LYS A 89 17.39 6.26 1.28
C LYS A 89 16.43 7.02 0.38
N HIS A 90 16.58 6.79 -0.92
CA HIS A 90 15.67 7.24 -1.94
C HIS A 90 14.66 6.13 -2.21
N ILE A 91 13.39 6.37 -1.89
CA ILE A 91 12.36 5.34 -1.85
C ILE A 91 11.30 5.64 -2.92
N GLY A 92 11.07 4.68 -3.82
CA GLY A 92 10.06 4.78 -4.87
C GLY A 92 8.65 4.81 -4.29
N LEU A 93 8.27 3.77 -3.57
CA LEU A 93 6.98 3.66 -2.90
C LEU A 93 7.18 3.53 -1.39
N TRP A 94 6.84 4.57 -0.66
CA TRP A 94 6.97 4.63 0.79
C TRP A 94 5.62 4.43 1.48
N ILE A 95 5.45 3.25 2.08
CA ILE A 95 4.24 2.83 2.78
C ILE A 95 4.53 2.87 4.28
N LYS A 96 3.99 3.87 4.96
CA LYS A 96 4.23 4.07 6.39
C LYS A 96 2.93 4.33 7.14
N ASP A 97 2.83 3.78 8.36
CA ASP A 97 1.68 3.93 9.26
C ASP A 97 0.34 3.60 8.59
N MET A 98 0.30 2.53 7.80
CA MET A 98 -0.88 2.10 7.04
C MET A 98 -1.36 0.72 7.45
N LYS A 99 -2.66 0.46 7.22
CA LYS A 99 -3.28 -0.84 7.47
C LYS A 99 -4.20 -1.22 6.32
N ASN A 100 -4.28 -2.55 6.06
CA ASN A 100 -5.23 -3.15 5.11
C ASN A 100 -5.08 -2.61 3.68
N LEU A 101 -3.85 -2.47 3.18
CA LEU A 101 -3.54 -2.00 1.84
C LEU A 101 -3.09 -3.14 0.94
N ILE A 102 -3.66 -3.22 -0.24
CA ILE A 102 -3.19 -4.07 -1.33
C ILE A 102 -2.72 -3.15 -2.45
N ILE A 103 -1.50 -3.33 -2.93
CA ILE A 103 -1.05 -2.75 -4.20
C ILE A 103 -0.93 -3.89 -5.19
N ASP A 104 -1.82 -3.90 -6.17
CA ASP A 104 -1.88 -4.91 -7.23
C ASP A 104 -1.33 -4.33 -8.53
N GLY A 105 -0.20 -4.85 -8.96
CA GLY A 105 0.45 -4.40 -10.18
C GLY A 105 -0.29 -4.77 -11.47
N GLY A 106 -1.13 -5.82 -11.44
CA GLY A 106 -1.83 -6.26 -12.65
C GLY A 106 -0.88 -6.63 -13.80
N GLY A 107 0.35 -7.04 -13.50
CA GLY A 107 1.41 -7.29 -14.50
C GLY A 107 2.22 -6.03 -14.85
N ALA A 108 2.14 -4.97 -14.08
CA ALA A 108 2.94 -3.77 -14.26
C ALA A 108 4.44 -4.04 -14.03
N HIS A 109 5.29 -3.36 -14.79
CA HIS A 109 6.73 -3.31 -14.60
C HIS A 109 7.09 -2.00 -13.89
N LEU A 110 7.74 -2.09 -12.75
CA LEU A 110 8.30 -0.94 -12.05
C LEU A 110 9.79 -0.84 -12.39
N ILE A 111 10.16 0.20 -13.08
CA ILE A 111 11.54 0.40 -13.59
C ILE A 111 12.17 1.54 -12.79
N THR A 112 13.21 1.22 -12.01
CA THR A 112 13.90 2.24 -11.21
C THR A 112 15.03 2.87 -11.99
N HIS A 113 15.10 4.20 -11.95
CA HIS A 113 16.17 5.00 -12.57
C HIS A 113 17.02 5.66 -11.50
N GLY A 114 18.26 5.17 -11.37
CA GLY A 114 19.24 5.56 -10.36
C GLY A 114 19.21 4.64 -9.13
N GLU A 115 20.12 4.91 -8.21
CA GLU A 115 20.22 4.14 -6.96
C GLU A 115 19.07 4.50 -6.03
N MET A 116 18.12 3.58 -5.88
CA MET A 116 16.94 3.77 -5.04
C MET A 116 16.37 2.42 -4.56
N THR A 117 15.57 2.49 -3.51
CA THR A 117 14.81 1.35 -2.98
C THR A 117 13.41 1.38 -3.56
N SER A 118 12.98 0.30 -4.20
CA SER A 118 11.66 0.26 -4.87
C SER A 118 10.51 0.43 -3.87
N PHE A 119 10.56 -0.29 -2.73
CA PHE A 119 9.52 -0.28 -1.69
C PHE A 119 10.11 -0.20 -0.30
N VAL A 120 9.47 0.56 0.57
CA VAL A 120 9.66 0.49 2.03
C VAL A 120 8.31 0.41 2.70
N ILE A 121 8.14 -0.58 3.58
CA ILE A 121 6.96 -0.74 4.44
C ILE A 121 7.44 -0.51 5.87
N ASP A 122 6.94 0.54 6.50
CA ASP A 122 7.32 0.97 7.85
C ASP A 122 6.08 1.11 8.73
N LYS A 123 6.11 0.54 9.94
CA LYS A 123 5.04 0.63 10.95
C LYS A 123 3.63 0.38 10.37
N SER A 124 3.54 -0.57 9.48
CA SER A 124 2.31 -0.88 8.74
C SER A 124 1.89 -2.32 8.95
N GLU A 125 0.60 -2.60 8.81
CA GLU A 125 -0.02 -3.88 9.13
C GLU A 125 -0.93 -4.33 7.98
N ASN A 126 -0.89 -5.63 7.65
CA ASN A 126 -1.71 -6.23 6.59
C ASN A 126 -1.52 -5.52 5.24
N ILE A 127 -0.26 -5.45 4.79
CA ILE A 127 0.13 -4.88 3.50
C ILE A 127 0.43 -6.01 2.53
N THR A 128 -0.15 -5.95 1.35
CA THR A 128 0.10 -6.91 0.27
C THR A 128 0.59 -6.17 -0.98
N LEU A 129 1.74 -6.60 -1.48
CA LEU A 129 2.29 -6.19 -2.77
C LEU A 129 2.28 -7.41 -3.68
N ARG A 130 1.64 -7.32 -4.85
CA ARG A 130 1.51 -8.47 -5.74
C ARG A 130 1.45 -8.10 -7.22
N ASN A 131 1.74 -9.07 -8.08
CA ASN A 131 1.60 -8.99 -9.54
C ASN A 131 2.44 -7.88 -10.18
N PHE A 132 3.69 -7.68 -9.69
CA PHE A 132 4.69 -6.80 -10.28
C PHE A 132 5.83 -7.57 -10.91
N LEU A 133 6.50 -6.90 -11.86
CA LEU A 133 7.87 -7.16 -12.28
C LEU A 133 8.74 -5.97 -11.85
N LEU A 134 9.94 -6.25 -11.34
CA LEU A 134 10.93 -5.27 -10.87
C LEU A 134 12.20 -5.37 -11.69
#